data_2822c96bdb174a5b055b99c027d09df3
#
_entry.id   2822c96bdb174a5b055b99c027d09df3
#
_cell.length_a   1.000
_cell.length_b   1.000
_cell.length_c   1.000
_cell.angle_alpha   90.00
_cell.angle_beta   90.00
_cell.angle_gamma   90.00
#
_symmetry.space_group_name_H-M   'P 1'
#
loop_
_entity.id
_entity.type
_entity.pdbx_description
1 polymer ?
#
loop_
_entity_poly.entity_id
_entity_poly.type
_entity_poly.pdbx_seq_one_letter_code
_entity_poly.pdbx_strand_id
1 'polypeptide(L)'
;MRTEGRLNLAFFPLPVAEGDRTPEHLLFPNKHCSVVDPCVGAGAALLQVTSGATTSLYGIELDTDRAATAAQNGIRTIHGNAMDTKANQHQFSLLYLNPPYDFEMGPFANQRMEYLFLSHCYRWLVNKGVLVFVIPQKAIDSCTAILSSHFSKITVCLLQDPESVKYRQVVVFAVHSKVDARSQETQQRYLQQCARQLGSLNALETAPQYAVPPTPPATIKHEGVPFDEVEDSLLKSNSWTQIRSLFSFGPGVQDARPLTPLHSGHVGLLCTAGLLNGVFGEGEDRHIARWRSIKHYDKTVEYDPETETKSTITTERFSNELALAYESGRVLLLTESNNDSPEIT
;
A
#
# COMPACT_ATOMS: atom_id res chain seq x y z
N MET A 1 6.55 -8.19 3.21
CA MET A 1 5.31 -8.13 2.41
C MET A 1 5.14 -9.46 1.69
N ARG A 2 4.00 -10.13 1.81
CA ARG A 2 3.75 -11.39 1.09
C ARG A 2 3.68 -11.09 -0.41
N THR A 3 4.12 -12.05 -1.25
CA THR A 3 4.16 -11.91 -2.72
C THR A 3 2.80 -11.50 -3.30
N GLU A 4 1.72 -12.04 -2.74
CA GLU A 4 0.33 -11.70 -3.11
C GLU A 4 -0.02 -10.22 -2.85
N GLY A 5 0.45 -9.64 -1.75
CA GLY A 5 0.22 -8.21 -1.47
C GLY A 5 0.98 -7.26 -2.41
N ARG A 6 2.11 -7.70 -2.98
CA ARG A 6 2.85 -6.93 -3.99
C ARG A 6 2.19 -7.00 -5.37
N LEU A 7 1.71 -8.18 -5.76
CA LEU A 7 1.03 -8.38 -7.04
C LEU A 7 -0.30 -7.64 -7.10
N ASN A 8 -1.00 -7.50 -5.96
CA ASN A 8 -2.30 -6.83 -5.88
C ASN A 8 -2.21 -5.37 -5.37
N LEU A 9 -1.02 -4.77 -5.31
CA LEU A 9 -0.79 -3.42 -4.77
C LEU A 9 -1.46 -3.20 -3.41
N ALA A 10 -1.42 -4.21 -2.53
CA ALA A 10 -2.09 -4.25 -1.23
C ALA A 10 -3.61 -3.93 -1.28
N PHE A 11 -4.27 -4.32 -2.38
CA PHE A 11 -5.71 -4.17 -2.57
C PHE A 11 -6.47 -5.19 -1.71
N PHE A 12 -7.31 -4.68 -0.80
CA PHE A 12 -8.18 -5.45 0.08
C PHE A 12 -9.62 -4.98 -0.11
N PRO A 13 -10.36 -5.54 -1.08
CA PRO A 13 -11.74 -5.10 -1.33
C PRO A 13 -12.62 -5.34 -0.12
N LEU A 14 -13.59 -4.46 0.09
CA LEU A 14 -14.65 -4.71 1.05
C LEU A 14 -15.50 -5.88 0.54
N PRO A 15 -15.76 -6.93 1.35
CA PRO A 15 -16.66 -8.01 0.96
C PRO A 15 -18.05 -7.49 0.59
N VAL A 16 -18.66 -8.09 -0.43
CA VAL A 16 -19.95 -7.64 -0.98
C VAL A 16 -21.03 -7.54 0.11
N ALA A 17 -21.13 -8.54 0.97
CA ALA A 17 -22.13 -8.57 2.06
C ALA A 17 -21.98 -7.39 3.04
N GLU A 18 -20.76 -6.93 3.31
CA GLU A 18 -20.49 -5.77 4.17
C GLU A 18 -20.71 -4.47 3.40
N GLY A 19 -20.40 -4.46 2.10
CA GLY A 19 -20.67 -3.35 1.20
C GLY A 19 -22.16 -3.06 1.08
N ASP A 20 -23.00 -4.08 1.04
CA ASP A 20 -24.46 -3.96 0.93
C ASP A 20 -25.12 -3.38 2.20
N ARG A 21 -24.50 -3.55 3.36
CA ARG A 21 -25.00 -3.04 4.65
C ARG A 21 -24.59 -1.59 4.93
N THR A 22 -23.46 -1.15 4.40
CA THR A 22 -22.93 0.20 4.64
C THR A 22 -23.90 1.32 4.22
N PRO A 23 -24.63 1.24 3.08
CA PRO A 23 -25.62 2.23 2.68
C PRO A 23 -26.74 2.46 3.69
N GLU A 24 -27.12 1.45 4.47
CA GLU A 24 -28.20 1.55 5.46
C GLU A 24 -27.92 2.60 6.55
N HIS A 25 -26.63 2.93 6.73
CA HIS A 25 -26.16 3.93 7.68
C HIS A 25 -25.95 5.32 7.08
N LEU A 26 -26.23 5.50 5.78
CA LEU A 26 -26.02 6.75 5.06
C LEU A 26 -27.36 7.31 4.57
N LEU A 27 -27.72 8.47 5.09
CA LEU A 27 -28.92 9.19 4.69
C LEU A 27 -28.55 10.24 3.62
N PHE A 28 -28.70 9.88 2.36
CA PHE A 28 -28.53 10.80 1.26
C PHE A 28 -29.78 11.68 1.09
N PRO A 29 -29.61 13.00 0.86
CA PRO A 29 -30.72 13.88 0.58
C PRO A 29 -31.23 13.69 -0.85
N ASN A 30 -32.46 14.14 -1.16
CA ASN A 30 -32.96 14.23 -2.52
C ASN A 30 -32.28 15.37 -3.32
N LYS A 31 -30.99 15.58 -3.11
CA LYS A 31 -30.17 16.62 -3.74
C LYS A 31 -28.85 16.01 -4.13
N HIS A 32 -28.14 16.67 -5.06
CA HIS A 32 -26.86 16.22 -5.54
C HIS A 32 -25.81 16.17 -4.42
N CYS A 33 -24.99 15.09 -4.43
CA CYS A 33 -23.86 14.89 -3.55
C CYS A 33 -22.61 14.52 -4.37
N SER A 34 -21.47 15.10 -4.04
CA SER A 34 -20.17 14.68 -4.58
C SER A 34 -19.50 13.72 -3.62
N VAL A 35 -19.13 12.56 -4.11
CA VAL A 35 -18.53 11.47 -3.31
C VAL A 35 -17.18 11.10 -3.91
N VAL A 36 -16.18 10.87 -3.07
CA VAL A 36 -14.82 10.54 -3.50
C VAL A 36 -14.27 9.29 -2.81
N ASP A 37 -13.56 8.49 -3.57
CA ASP A 37 -12.72 7.39 -3.09
C ASP A 37 -11.31 7.51 -3.68
N PRO A 38 -10.30 7.87 -2.86
CA PRO A 38 -8.91 7.97 -3.31
C PRO A 38 -8.22 6.63 -3.60
N CYS A 39 -8.90 5.51 -3.38
CA CYS A 39 -8.41 4.15 -3.63
C CYS A 39 -9.51 3.30 -4.27
N VAL A 40 -10.12 3.83 -5.34
CA VAL A 40 -11.43 3.36 -5.83
C VAL A 40 -11.44 1.92 -6.33
N GLY A 41 -10.29 1.33 -6.65
CA GLY A 41 -10.23 0.02 -7.26
C GLY A 41 -11.04 -0.03 -8.55
N ALA A 42 -11.82 -1.08 -8.74
CA ALA A 42 -12.78 -1.21 -9.85
C ALA A 42 -14.09 -0.43 -9.62
N GLY A 43 -14.25 0.24 -8.48
CA GLY A 43 -15.40 1.09 -8.17
C GLY A 43 -16.57 0.40 -7.46
N ALA A 44 -16.52 -0.91 -7.25
CA ALA A 44 -17.66 -1.67 -6.73
C ALA A 44 -18.16 -1.17 -5.37
N ALA A 45 -17.25 -0.95 -4.40
CA ALA A 45 -17.62 -0.47 -3.07
C ALA A 45 -18.25 0.93 -3.11
N LEU A 46 -17.69 1.84 -3.92
CA LEU A 46 -18.21 3.19 -4.06
C LEU A 46 -19.64 3.20 -4.64
N LEU A 47 -19.89 2.35 -5.64
CA LEU A 47 -21.21 2.19 -6.24
C LEU A 47 -22.22 1.59 -5.26
N GLN A 48 -21.81 0.57 -4.47
CA GLN A 48 -22.68 -0.01 -3.43
C GLN A 48 -23.05 1.04 -2.38
N VAL A 49 -22.06 1.75 -1.83
CA VAL A 49 -22.24 2.76 -0.76
C VAL A 49 -23.15 3.92 -1.20
N THR A 50 -23.20 4.23 -2.49
CA THR A 50 -23.98 5.34 -3.04
C THR A 50 -25.23 4.89 -3.79
N SER A 51 -25.61 3.62 -3.67
CA SER A 51 -26.76 3.05 -4.36
C SER A 51 -28.05 3.83 -4.07
N GLY A 52 -28.79 4.19 -5.12
CA GLY A 52 -30.05 4.94 -5.03
C GLY A 52 -29.91 6.44 -4.76
N ALA A 53 -28.70 6.97 -4.60
CA ALA A 53 -28.47 8.40 -4.36
C ALA A 53 -28.15 9.17 -5.65
N THR A 54 -28.51 10.45 -5.69
CA THR A 54 -28.12 11.36 -6.79
C THR A 54 -26.70 11.87 -6.54
N THR A 55 -25.71 11.25 -7.19
CA THR A 55 -24.30 11.53 -6.90
C THR A 55 -23.47 11.80 -8.16
N SER A 56 -22.39 12.58 -7.98
CA SER A 56 -21.21 12.53 -8.84
C SER A 56 -20.12 11.79 -8.11
N LEU A 57 -19.63 10.70 -8.71
CA LEU A 57 -18.61 9.83 -8.13
C LEU A 57 -17.23 10.18 -8.70
N TYR A 58 -16.26 10.26 -7.82
CA TYR A 58 -14.86 10.57 -8.12
C TYR A 58 -13.98 9.48 -7.56
N GLY A 59 -13.05 8.98 -8.35
CA GLY A 59 -12.11 7.94 -7.96
C GLY A 59 -10.67 8.26 -8.34
N ILE A 60 -9.73 7.74 -7.57
CA ILE A 60 -8.32 7.73 -7.94
C ILE A 60 -7.85 6.29 -7.81
N GLU A 61 -7.16 5.78 -8.81
CA GLU A 61 -6.65 4.41 -8.82
C GLU A 61 -5.28 4.36 -9.50
N LEU A 62 -4.36 3.62 -8.90
CA LEU A 62 -2.98 3.47 -9.36
C LEU A 62 -2.85 2.41 -10.46
N ASP A 63 -3.69 1.37 -10.41
CA ASP A 63 -3.68 0.27 -11.37
C ASP A 63 -4.50 0.63 -12.60
N THR A 64 -3.91 0.41 -13.78
CA THR A 64 -4.50 0.79 -15.07
C THR A 64 -5.83 0.09 -15.34
N ASP A 65 -5.89 -1.22 -15.10
CA ASP A 65 -7.06 -2.04 -15.43
C ASP A 65 -8.23 -1.72 -14.49
N ARG A 66 -7.94 -1.54 -13.20
CA ARG A 66 -8.94 -1.13 -12.22
C ARG A 66 -9.44 0.29 -12.48
N ALA A 67 -8.55 1.23 -12.81
CA ALA A 67 -8.94 2.59 -13.16
C ALA A 67 -9.85 2.63 -14.38
N ALA A 68 -9.50 1.86 -15.43
CA ALA A 68 -10.34 1.74 -16.63
C ALA A 68 -11.71 1.13 -16.30
N THR A 69 -11.76 0.10 -15.45
CA THR A 69 -13.02 -0.53 -15.02
C THR A 69 -13.88 0.45 -14.22
N ALA A 70 -13.31 1.19 -13.29
CA ALA A 70 -14.02 2.21 -12.52
C ALA A 70 -14.61 3.32 -13.42
N ALA A 71 -13.84 3.76 -14.42
CA ALA A 71 -14.31 4.74 -15.40
C ALA A 71 -15.49 4.20 -16.25
N GLN A 72 -15.42 2.92 -16.70
CA GLN A 72 -16.52 2.25 -17.41
C GLN A 72 -17.78 2.14 -16.55
N ASN A 73 -17.63 2.01 -15.24
CA ASN A 73 -18.72 2.00 -14.27
C ASN A 73 -19.30 3.41 -13.96
N GLY A 74 -18.92 4.44 -14.71
CA GLY A 74 -19.44 5.80 -14.58
C GLY A 74 -18.80 6.65 -13.48
N ILE A 75 -17.69 6.21 -12.89
CA ILE A 75 -16.93 6.97 -11.91
C ILE A 75 -15.93 7.88 -12.66
N ARG A 76 -15.88 9.16 -12.29
CA ARG A 76 -14.87 10.11 -12.80
C ARG A 76 -13.52 9.75 -12.20
N THR A 77 -12.77 8.86 -12.88
CA THR A 77 -11.56 8.25 -12.35
C THR A 77 -10.31 8.96 -12.87
N ILE A 78 -9.39 9.26 -11.96
CA ILE A 78 -8.01 9.63 -12.28
C ILE A 78 -7.15 8.36 -12.16
N HIS A 79 -6.47 8.00 -13.25
CA HIS A 79 -5.42 6.99 -13.21
C HIS A 79 -4.13 7.65 -12.74
N GLY A 80 -3.73 7.37 -11.50
CA GLY A 80 -2.56 7.99 -10.91
C GLY A 80 -2.42 7.74 -9.41
N ASN A 81 -1.37 8.32 -8.84
CA ASN A 81 -1.14 8.26 -7.39
C ASN A 81 -2.05 9.25 -6.68
N ALA A 82 -2.79 8.78 -5.70
CA ALA A 82 -3.67 9.62 -4.88
C ALA A 82 -2.92 10.73 -4.13
N MET A 83 -1.66 10.50 -3.76
CA MET A 83 -0.84 11.51 -3.07
C MET A 83 -0.46 12.69 -3.98
N ASP A 84 -0.45 12.48 -5.30
CA ASP A 84 -0.19 13.50 -6.31
C ASP A 84 -1.49 14.15 -6.82
N THR A 85 -2.63 13.77 -6.23
CA THR A 85 -3.95 14.30 -6.59
C THR A 85 -4.40 15.31 -5.55
N LYS A 86 -4.91 16.44 -6.00
CA LYS A 86 -5.43 17.52 -5.16
C LYS A 86 -6.89 17.80 -5.45
N ALA A 87 -7.63 18.05 -4.41
CA ALA A 87 -8.95 18.66 -4.46
C ALA A 87 -8.95 19.93 -3.63
N ASN A 88 -9.82 20.88 -3.99
CA ASN A 88 -10.06 22.02 -3.11
C ASN A 88 -10.67 21.51 -1.79
N GLN A 89 -10.42 22.25 -0.73
CA GLN A 89 -11.03 21.95 0.56
C GLN A 89 -12.56 22.11 0.49
N HIS A 90 -13.27 21.28 1.24
CA HIS A 90 -14.72 21.40 1.43
C HIS A 90 -15.55 21.25 0.15
N GLN A 91 -15.27 20.22 -0.67
CA GLN A 91 -16.05 19.94 -1.89
C GLN A 91 -16.89 18.66 -1.82
N PHE A 92 -16.52 17.70 -0.98
CA PHE A 92 -17.17 16.39 -0.98
C PHE A 92 -18.12 16.21 0.20
N SER A 93 -19.28 15.63 -0.09
CA SER A 93 -20.29 15.23 0.88
C SER A 93 -19.86 14.02 1.68
N LEU A 94 -19.20 13.06 0.99
CA LEU A 94 -18.76 11.80 1.54
C LEU A 94 -17.38 11.45 1.00
N LEU A 95 -16.52 11.01 1.90
CA LEU A 95 -15.22 10.38 1.62
C LEU A 95 -15.35 8.90 2.02
N TYR A 96 -15.36 8.03 1.02
CA TYR A 96 -15.13 6.61 1.24
C TYR A 96 -13.64 6.35 1.12
N LEU A 97 -13.05 5.67 2.08
CA LEU A 97 -11.61 5.48 2.15
C LEU A 97 -11.28 4.06 2.61
N ASN A 98 -10.78 3.25 1.70
CA ASN A 98 -10.24 1.91 1.97
C ASN A 98 -8.81 1.81 1.43
N PRO A 99 -7.83 2.43 2.12
CA PRO A 99 -6.45 2.55 1.64
C PRO A 99 -5.70 1.23 1.73
N PRO A 100 -4.54 1.10 1.06
CA PRO A 100 -3.66 -0.04 1.22
C PRO A 100 -3.24 -0.24 2.68
N TYR A 101 -3.21 -1.50 3.17
CA TYR A 101 -2.81 -1.84 4.54
C TYR A 101 -1.31 -2.09 4.64
N ASP A 102 -0.52 -1.04 4.47
CA ASP A 102 0.94 -1.14 4.42
C ASP A 102 1.63 0.06 5.10
N PHE A 103 2.94 0.03 5.07
CA PHE A 103 3.79 1.14 5.50
C PHE A 103 4.43 1.79 4.28
N GLU A 104 4.61 3.11 4.34
CA GLU A 104 5.34 3.83 3.32
C GLU A 104 6.79 3.33 3.25
N MET A 105 7.27 3.15 2.01
CA MET A 105 8.66 2.78 1.72
C MET A 105 9.37 4.02 1.15
N GLY A 106 9.94 4.87 2.03
CA GLY A 106 10.59 6.10 1.59
C GLY A 106 11.24 6.88 2.75
N PRO A 107 11.62 8.14 2.54
CA PRO A 107 12.27 8.98 3.55
C PRO A 107 11.40 9.25 4.79
N PHE A 108 10.08 9.06 4.68
CA PHE A 108 9.13 9.06 5.79
C PHE A 108 8.80 7.64 6.25
N ALA A 109 9.70 6.69 6.03
CA ALA A 109 9.56 5.29 6.40
C ALA A 109 9.00 5.12 7.81
N ASN A 110 8.06 4.19 7.96
CA ASN A 110 7.30 3.81 9.15
C ASN A 110 5.95 4.52 9.35
N GLN A 111 5.48 5.37 8.44
CA GLN A 111 4.10 5.84 8.49
C GLN A 111 3.18 4.82 7.82
N ARG A 112 2.03 4.58 8.43
CA ARG A 112 1.02 3.70 7.84
C ARG A 112 0.30 4.42 6.71
N MET A 113 0.01 3.69 5.63
CA MET A 113 -0.71 4.23 4.49
C MET A 113 -2.10 4.75 4.87
N GLU A 114 -2.77 4.09 5.81
CA GLU A 114 -4.07 4.51 6.30
C GLU A 114 -4.03 5.93 6.91
N TYR A 115 -2.97 6.25 7.64
CA TYR A 115 -2.76 7.60 8.18
C TYR A 115 -2.47 8.61 7.07
N LEU A 116 -1.60 8.27 6.13
CA LEU A 116 -1.20 9.16 5.04
C LEU A 116 -2.41 9.53 4.16
N PHE A 117 -3.20 8.54 3.76
CA PHE A 117 -4.40 8.78 2.97
C PHE A 117 -5.44 9.62 3.73
N LEU A 118 -5.70 9.31 5.00
CA LEU A 118 -6.60 10.11 5.81
C LEU A 118 -6.09 11.54 5.95
N SER A 119 -4.82 11.74 6.27
CA SER A 119 -4.16 13.05 6.42
C SER A 119 -4.25 13.89 5.14
N HIS A 120 -4.11 13.23 3.98
CA HIS A 120 -4.17 13.88 2.67
C HIS A 120 -5.60 14.33 2.30
N CYS A 121 -6.61 13.47 2.56
CA CYS A 121 -7.94 13.62 1.98
C CYS A 121 -9.00 14.21 2.93
N TYR A 122 -8.83 14.18 4.25
CA TYR A 122 -9.91 14.56 5.17
C TYR A 122 -10.43 15.99 4.98
N ARG A 123 -9.55 16.93 4.57
CA ARG A 123 -9.92 18.32 4.29
C ARG A 123 -10.75 18.52 3.05
N TRP A 124 -10.88 17.50 2.20
CA TRP A 124 -11.75 17.55 1.02
C TRP A 124 -13.23 17.51 1.40
N LEU A 125 -13.55 16.95 2.58
CA LEU A 125 -14.90 16.91 3.12
C LEU A 125 -15.41 18.30 3.50
N VAL A 126 -16.65 18.59 3.11
CA VAL A 126 -17.37 19.76 3.61
C VAL A 126 -17.58 19.66 5.13
N ASN A 127 -17.94 20.79 5.75
CA ASN A 127 -18.44 20.73 7.13
C ASN A 127 -19.70 19.85 7.18
N LYS A 128 -19.77 18.94 8.14
CA LYS A 128 -20.76 17.86 8.27
C LYS A 128 -20.66 16.77 7.19
N GLY A 129 -19.65 16.80 6.32
CA GLY A 129 -19.35 15.69 5.40
C GLY A 129 -19.07 14.40 6.15
N VAL A 130 -19.40 13.28 5.55
CA VAL A 130 -19.30 11.95 6.18
C VAL A 130 -18.04 11.25 5.70
N LEU A 131 -17.31 10.66 6.65
CA LEU A 131 -16.21 9.73 6.40
C LEU A 131 -16.73 8.30 6.61
N VAL A 132 -16.48 7.44 5.64
CA VAL A 132 -16.57 5.98 5.75
C VAL A 132 -15.17 5.43 5.55
N PHE A 133 -14.54 4.93 6.61
CA PHE A 133 -13.13 4.57 6.60
C PHE A 133 -12.94 3.11 7.00
N VAL A 134 -12.50 2.29 6.05
CA VAL A 134 -12.29 0.85 6.21
C VAL A 134 -10.81 0.58 6.42
N ILE A 135 -10.46 0.06 7.60
CA ILE A 135 -9.06 -0.14 8.01
C ILE A 135 -8.91 -1.38 8.91
N PRO A 136 -7.70 -1.93 9.06
CA PRO A 136 -7.42 -2.87 10.14
C PRO A 136 -7.55 -2.19 11.50
N GLN A 137 -8.15 -2.88 12.48
CA GLN A 137 -8.33 -2.36 13.85
C GLN A 137 -7.06 -1.69 14.42
N LYS A 138 -5.90 -2.31 14.24
CA LYS A 138 -4.61 -1.79 14.71
C LYS A 138 -4.20 -0.45 14.09
N ALA A 139 -4.78 -0.08 12.94
CA ALA A 139 -4.45 1.18 12.27
C ALA A 139 -5.21 2.38 12.89
N ILE A 140 -6.21 2.14 13.73
CA ILE A 140 -6.94 3.19 14.45
C ILE A 140 -5.98 4.07 15.27
N ASP A 141 -5.00 3.46 15.96
CA ASP A 141 -4.06 4.22 16.81
C ASP A 141 -3.32 5.31 16.01
N SER A 142 -2.84 4.99 14.82
CA SER A 142 -2.13 5.94 13.95
C SER A 142 -3.02 7.08 13.45
N CYS A 143 -4.32 6.83 13.28
CA CYS A 143 -5.30 7.78 12.78
C CYS A 143 -6.00 8.58 13.90
N THR A 144 -5.81 8.20 15.15
CA THR A 144 -6.53 8.76 16.33
C THR A 144 -6.42 10.28 16.42
N ALA A 145 -5.24 10.86 16.16
CA ALA A 145 -5.03 12.30 16.25
C ALA A 145 -5.91 13.08 15.25
N ILE A 146 -5.99 12.63 14.00
CA ILE A 146 -6.83 13.29 12.98
C ILE A 146 -8.31 13.07 13.27
N LEU A 147 -8.70 11.82 13.56
CA LEU A 147 -10.09 11.48 13.82
C LEU A 147 -10.64 12.26 15.02
N SER A 148 -9.90 12.31 16.14
CA SER A 148 -10.37 13.01 17.34
C SER A 148 -10.43 14.52 17.20
N SER A 149 -9.58 15.13 16.36
CA SER A 149 -9.48 16.59 16.21
C SER A 149 -10.40 17.17 15.17
N HIS A 150 -10.75 16.40 14.14
CA HIS A 150 -11.46 16.90 12.96
C HIS A 150 -12.80 16.22 12.68
N PHE A 151 -13.17 15.24 13.51
CA PHE A 151 -14.42 14.50 13.32
C PHE A 151 -15.20 14.41 14.63
N SER A 152 -16.51 14.38 14.52
CA SER A 152 -17.46 14.09 15.58
C SER A 152 -18.31 12.87 15.24
N LYS A 153 -19.14 12.41 16.19
CA LYS A 153 -20.04 11.26 16.00
C LYS A 153 -19.28 10.03 15.46
N ILE A 154 -18.11 9.76 16.00
CA ILE A 154 -17.28 8.65 15.57
C ILE A 154 -17.88 7.33 16.08
N THR A 155 -18.10 6.38 15.18
CA THR A 155 -18.52 5.02 15.52
C THR A 155 -17.58 4.05 14.81
N VAL A 156 -17.04 3.09 15.56
CA VAL A 156 -16.17 2.04 15.02
C VAL A 156 -16.94 0.73 15.06
N CYS A 157 -17.13 0.10 13.91
CA CYS A 157 -17.85 -1.15 13.77
C CYS A 157 -16.94 -2.27 13.29
N LEU A 158 -17.09 -3.46 13.89
CA LEU A 158 -16.40 -4.66 13.45
C LEU A 158 -17.09 -5.23 12.21
N LEU A 159 -16.31 -5.55 11.19
CA LEU A 159 -16.78 -6.29 10.03
C LEU A 159 -16.74 -7.80 10.34
N GLN A 160 -17.78 -8.52 9.98
CA GLN A 160 -17.99 -9.91 10.39
C GLN A 160 -17.80 -10.93 9.27
N ASP A 161 -17.67 -10.49 8.02
CA ASP A 161 -17.37 -11.38 6.90
C ASP A 161 -16.03 -12.11 7.16
N PRO A 162 -15.92 -13.42 6.85
CA PRO A 162 -14.70 -14.20 7.09
C PRO A 162 -13.42 -13.58 6.53
N GLU A 163 -13.50 -12.94 5.36
CA GLU A 163 -12.35 -12.24 4.78
C GLU A 163 -11.99 -10.97 5.58
N SER A 164 -12.99 -10.23 6.07
CA SER A 164 -12.78 -9.06 6.93
C SER A 164 -12.19 -9.46 8.29
N VAL A 165 -12.66 -10.55 8.87
CA VAL A 165 -12.17 -11.08 10.15
C VAL A 165 -10.71 -11.50 10.08
N LYS A 166 -10.28 -12.08 8.96
CA LYS A 166 -8.87 -12.46 8.70
C LYS A 166 -7.90 -11.28 8.87
N TYR A 167 -8.32 -10.07 8.50
CA TYR A 167 -7.53 -8.85 8.61
C TYR A 167 -7.94 -7.99 9.80
N ARG A 168 -8.93 -8.41 10.59
CA ARG A 168 -9.56 -7.62 11.65
C ARG A 168 -9.98 -6.25 11.14
N GLN A 169 -10.68 -6.24 10.01
CA GLN A 169 -11.16 -5.00 9.42
C GLN A 169 -12.29 -4.40 10.26
N VAL A 170 -12.27 -3.09 10.33
CA VAL A 170 -13.31 -2.28 10.94
C VAL A 170 -13.74 -1.21 9.96
N VAL A 171 -14.98 -0.76 10.08
CA VAL A 171 -15.43 0.47 9.42
C VAL A 171 -15.60 1.56 10.48
N VAL A 172 -15.03 2.72 10.20
CA VAL A 172 -15.18 3.93 11.02
C VAL A 172 -16.10 4.89 10.29
N PHE A 173 -17.25 5.17 10.87
CA PHE A 173 -18.12 6.28 10.45
C PHE A 173 -17.80 7.51 11.28
N ALA A 174 -17.72 8.66 10.64
CA ALA A 174 -17.45 9.91 11.35
C ALA A 174 -17.98 11.12 10.56
N VAL A 175 -18.26 12.21 11.25
CA VAL A 175 -18.75 13.46 10.65
C VAL A 175 -17.67 14.53 10.77
N HIS A 176 -17.23 15.08 9.64
CA HIS A 176 -16.24 16.15 9.61
C HIS A 176 -16.77 17.42 10.27
N SER A 177 -16.12 17.87 11.32
CA SER A 177 -16.55 19.03 12.11
C SER A 177 -15.42 19.59 12.95
N LYS A 178 -15.57 20.83 13.40
CA LYS A 178 -14.72 21.36 14.47
C LYS A 178 -15.05 20.64 15.78
N VAL A 179 -14.03 20.25 16.52
CA VAL A 179 -14.13 19.54 17.79
C VAL A 179 -13.52 20.40 18.90
N ASP A 180 -14.21 20.54 20.03
CA ASP A 180 -13.65 21.19 21.22
C ASP A 180 -12.71 20.25 21.98
N ALA A 181 -11.84 20.81 22.82
CA ALA A 181 -10.80 20.05 23.52
C ALA A 181 -11.35 18.91 24.41
N ARG A 182 -12.50 19.12 25.05
CA ARG A 182 -13.11 18.10 25.92
C ARG A 182 -13.66 16.93 25.11
N SER A 183 -14.34 17.22 24.01
CA SER A 183 -14.84 16.21 23.08
C SER A 183 -13.70 15.46 22.41
N GLN A 184 -12.62 16.15 22.05
CA GLN A 184 -11.41 15.55 21.48
C GLN A 184 -10.79 14.52 22.44
N GLU A 185 -10.62 14.85 23.71
CA GLU A 185 -10.07 13.93 24.70
C GLU A 185 -10.96 12.69 24.87
N THR A 186 -12.28 12.88 24.92
CA THR A 186 -13.23 11.77 25.03
C THR A 186 -13.17 10.83 23.82
N GLN A 187 -13.12 11.41 22.62
CA GLN A 187 -13.01 10.64 21.36
C GLN A 187 -11.67 9.93 21.26
N GLN A 188 -10.60 10.57 21.72
CA GLN A 188 -9.27 9.97 21.73
C GLN A 188 -9.22 8.72 22.62
N ARG A 189 -9.79 8.78 23.82
CA ARG A 189 -9.92 7.62 24.71
C ARG A 189 -10.76 6.50 24.07
N TYR A 190 -11.91 6.85 23.47
CA TYR A 190 -12.76 5.90 22.78
C TYR A 190 -12.02 5.19 21.63
N LEU A 191 -11.32 5.93 20.76
CA LEU A 191 -10.57 5.37 19.65
C LEU A 191 -9.42 4.46 20.12
N GLN A 192 -8.69 4.87 21.17
CA GLN A 192 -7.63 4.03 21.77
C GLN A 192 -8.20 2.74 22.37
N GLN A 193 -9.38 2.80 22.97
CA GLN A 193 -10.08 1.61 23.45
C GLN A 193 -10.48 0.68 22.30
N CYS A 194 -11.07 1.23 21.23
CA CYS A 194 -11.42 0.47 20.02
C CYS A 194 -10.19 -0.18 19.37
N ALA A 195 -9.05 0.51 19.35
CA ALA A 195 -7.81 -0.04 18.79
C ALA A 195 -7.29 -1.27 19.53
N ARG A 196 -7.53 -1.35 20.85
CA ARG A 196 -6.95 -2.39 21.73
C ARG A 196 -7.92 -3.50 22.07
N GLN A 197 -9.22 -3.22 22.18
CA GLN A 197 -10.22 -4.14 22.71
C GLN A 197 -11.31 -4.44 21.67
N LEU A 198 -11.40 -5.69 21.23
CA LEU A 198 -12.46 -6.14 20.32
C LEU A 198 -13.87 -5.94 20.92
N GLY A 199 -14.02 -6.16 22.22
CA GLY A 199 -15.30 -6.00 22.92
C GLY A 199 -15.83 -4.56 23.01
N SER A 200 -15.03 -3.57 22.59
CA SER A 200 -15.44 -2.16 22.51
C SER A 200 -15.98 -1.77 21.13
N LEU A 201 -15.98 -2.69 20.17
CA LEU A 201 -16.44 -2.43 18.82
C LEU A 201 -17.95 -2.72 18.73
N ASN A 202 -18.65 -1.85 18.01
CA ASN A 202 -20.06 -2.05 17.71
C ASN A 202 -20.20 -3.09 16.58
N ALA A 203 -21.33 -3.78 16.53
CA ALA A 203 -21.71 -4.50 15.33
C ALA A 203 -22.15 -3.48 14.26
N LEU A 204 -21.93 -3.80 12.98
CA LEU A 204 -22.28 -2.87 11.90
C LEU A 204 -23.78 -2.55 11.90
N GLU A 205 -24.62 -3.55 12.18
CA GLU A 205 -26.08 -3.40 12.25
C GLU A 205 -26.56 -2.40 13.32
N THR A 206 -25.74 -2.12 14.32
CA THR A 206 -26.05 -1.19 15.42
C THR A 206 -25.49 0.22 15.18
N ALA A 207 -24.82 0.47 14.06
CA ALA A 207 -24.28 1.77 13.75
C ALA A 207 -25.42 2.80 13.57
N PRO A 208 -25.24 4.05 14.04
CA PRO A 208 -26.22 5.09 13.82
C PRO A 208 -26.25 5.51 12.33
N GLN A 209 -27.32 6.21 11.96
CA GLN A 209 -27.42 6.79 10.63
C GLN A 209 -26.69 8.15 10.54
N TYR A 210 -26.04 8.39 9.41
CA TYR A 210 -25.26 9.59 9.12
C TYR A 210 -25.90 10.38 7.97
N ALA A 211 -26.34 11.60 8.23
CA ALA A 211 -26.87 12.47 7.20
C ALA A 211 -25.75 13.01 6.31
N VAL A 212 -25.78 12.68 5.04
CA VAL A 212 -24.82 13.15 4.02
C VAL A 212 -25.28 14.53 3.54
N PRO A 213 -24.47 15.59 3.68
CA PRO A 213 -24.87 16.92 3.23
C PRO A 213 -24.83 17.02 1.70
N PRO A 214 -25.72 17.81 1.06
CA PRO A 214 -25.66 18.04 -0.37
C PRO A 214 -24.45 18.91 -0.73
N THR A 215 -23.83 18.65 -1.88
CA THR A 215 -22.76 19.46 -2.48
C THR A 215 -22.93 19.56 -3.99
N PRO A 216 -22.46 20.63 -4.63
CA PRO A 216 -22.37 20.69 -6.09
C PRO A 216 -21.32 19.68 -6.61
N PRO A 217 -21.26 19.45 -7.94
CA PRO A 217 -20.19 18.70 -8.54
C PRO A 217 -18.82 19.26 -8.16
N ALA A 218 -17.91 18.36 -7.75
CA ALA A 218 -16.56 18.72 -7.32
C ALA A 218 -15.56 18.70 -8.49
N THR A 219 -14.35 19.18 -8.22
CA THR A 219 -13.21 19.11 -9.15
C THR A 219 -12.02 18.52 -8.44
N ILE A 220 -11.40 17.51 -9.05
CA ILE A 220 -10.11 16.96 -8.63
C ILE A 220 -9.08 17.17 -9.75
N LYS A 221 -7.83 17.38 -9.37
CA LYS A 221 -6.72 17.59 -10.31
C LYS A 221 -5.56 16.66 -9.93
N HIS A 222 -5.04 15.98 -10.93
CA HIS A 222 -3.79 15.25 -10.79
C HIS A 222 -2.63 16.18 -11.14
N GLU A 223 -1.64 16.26 -10.27
CA GLU A 223 -0.43 17.09 -10.46
C GLU A 223 0.82 16.21 -10.68
N GLY A 224 0.68 14.89 -10.58
CA GLY A 224 1.73 13.94 -10.91
C GLY A 224 1.97 13.81 -12.42
N VAL A 225 3.06 13.16 -12.77
CA VAL A 225 3.30 12.78 -14.17
C VAL A 225 2.31 11.67 -14.53
N PRO A 226 1.56 11.81 -15.65
CA PRO A 226 0.69 10.72 -16.12
C PRO A 226 1.51 9.44 -16.31
N PHE A 227 0.97 8.29 -15.88
CA PHE A 227 1.70 7.02 -15.92
C PHE A 227 2.07 6.58 -17.32
N ASP A 228 1.24 6.86 -18.29
CA ASP A 228 1.46 6.63 -19.72
C ASP A 228 2.59 7.50 -20.30
N GLU A 229 2.91 8.64 -19.67
CA GLU A 229 4.00 9.53 -20.06
C GLU A 229 5.30 9.32 -19.27
N VAL A 230 5.30 8.49 -18.21
CA VAL A 230 6.47 8.28 -17.34
C VAL A 230 7.63 7.72 -18.13
N GLU A 231 7.41 6.71 -18.96
CA GLU A 231 8.46 6.09 -19.78
C GLU A 231 9.05 7.10 -20.76
N ASP A 232 8.20 7.84 -21.48
CA ASP A 232 8.59 8.89 -22.39
C ASP A 232 9.36 10.02 -21.69
N SER A 233 8.91 10.40 -20.49
CA SER A 233 9.56 11.43 -19.69
C SER A 233 10.93 10.99 -19.19
N LEU A 234 11.09 9.73 -18.80
CA LEU A 234 12.35 9.12 -18.42
C LEU A 234 13.32 9.06 -19.61
N LEU A 235 12.83 8.66 -20.79
CA LEU A 235 13.64 8.59 -22.01
C LEU A 235 14.10 9.97 -22.49
N LYS A 236 13.26 11.00 -22.32
CA LYS A 236 13.58 12.40 -22.68
C LYS A 236 14.44 13.11 -21.62
N SER A 237 14.50 12.57 -20.38
CA SER A 237 15.26 13.20 -19.32
C SER A 237 16.76 12.96 -19.49
N ASN A 238 17.57 14.00 -19.25
CA ASN A 238 19.03 13.86 -19.18
C ASN A 238 19.50 13.05 -17.96
N SER A 239 18.59 12.73 -17.03
CA SER A 239 18.90 11.99 -15.82
C SER A 239 19.41 10.59 -16.12
N TRP A 240 18.85 9.91 -17.14
CA TRP A 240 19.34 8.61 -17.56
C TRP A 240 20.75 8.66 -18.13
N THR A 241 21.07 9.69 -18.89
CA THR A 241 22.43 9.92 -19.42
C THR A 241 23.40 10.22 -18.28
N GLN A 242 22.98 11.01 -17.28
CA GLN A 242 23.79 11.30 -16.10
C GLN A 242 23.99 10.03 -15.23
N ILE A 243 22.94 9.25 -14.96
CA ILE A 243 23.04 7.99 -14.26
C ILE A 243 23.93 7.01 -15.02
N ARG A 244 23.75 6.90 -16.33
CA ARG A 244 24.58 6.04 -17.18
C ARG A 244 26.05 6.49 -17.18
N SER A 245 26.34 7.79 -17.12
CA SER A 245 27.69 8.29 -17.00
C SER A 245 28.36 8.00 -15.66
N LEU A 246 27.57 7.87 -14.58
CA LEU A 246 28.06 7.43 -13.27
C LEU A 246 28.43 5.93 -13.26
N PHE A 247 27.76 5.14 -14.09
CA PHE A 247 28.01 3.69 -14.24
C PHE A 247 28.87 3.35 -15.47
N SER A 248 29.06 4.31 -16.39
CA SER A 248 29.97 4.14 -17.54
C SER A 248 31.36 4.59 -17.12
N PHE A 249 32.20 3.67 -16.76
CA PHE A 249 33.61 3.93 -16.74
C PHE A 249 34.01 4.39 -18.16
N GLY A 250 34.66 5.55 -18.26
CA GLY A 250 35.11 6.07 -19.57
C GLY A 250 36.00 5.04 -20.30
N PRO A 251 36.18 5.18 -21.59
CA PRO A 251 36.87 4.20 -22.46
C PRO A 251 38.30 3.83 -22.02
N GLY A 252 38.86 4.48 -21.01
CA GLY A 252 40.14 4.13 -20.39
C GLY A 252 40.07 3.32 -19.11
N VAL A 253 38.88 2.99 -18.61
CA VAL A 253 38.69 2.30 -17.30
C VAL A 253 38.31 0.84 -17.46
N GLN A 254 38.03 0.36 -18.68
CA GLN A 254 37.67 -1.06 -18.93
C GLN A 254 38.79 -2.03 -18.53
N ASP A 255 40.04 -1.59 -18.51
CA ASP A 255 41.20 -2.39 -18.07
C ASP A 255 41.75 -1.97 -16.71
N ALA A 256 41.10 -1.09 -15.99
CA ALA A 256 41.56 -0.65 -14.67
C ALA A 256 41.38 -1.79 -13.66
N ARG A 257 42.48 -2.39 -13.25
CA ARG A 257 42.50 -3.32 -12.13
C ARG A 257 42.54 -2.54 -10.82
N PRO A 258 41.80 -2.95 -9.78
CA PRO A 258 41.97 -2.37 -8.47
C PRO A 258 43.42 -2.53 -8.00
N LEU A 259 43.97 -1.49 -7.38
CA LEU A 259 45.36 -1.48 -6.87
C LEU A 259 45.60 -2.57 -5.84
N THR A 260 44.57 -3.02 -5.17
CA THR A 260 44.59 -4.14 -4.20
C THR A 260 43.46 -5.12 -4.55
N PRO A 261 43.59 -6.40 -4.22
CA PRO A 261 42.49 -7.36 -4.36
C PRO A 261 41.23 -6.84 -3.67
N LEU A 262 40.10 -7.04 -4.31
CA LEU A 262 38.80 -6.66 -3.72
C LEU A 262 38.56 -7.50 -2.47
N HIS A 263 38.19 -6.85 -1.37
CA HIS A 263 37.69 -7.53 -0.19
C HIS A 263 36.35 -8.22 -0.50
N SER A 264 36.08 -9.37 0.13
CA SER A 264 34.82 -10.14 -0.09
C SER A 264 33.55 -9.31 0.02
N GLY A 265 33.53 -8.33 0.93
CA GLY A 265 32.41 -7.38 1.05
C GLY A 265 32.21 -6.48 -0.18
N HIS A 266 33.29 -6.05 -0.84
CA HIS A 266 33.19 -5.28 -2.09
C HIS A 266 32.68 -6.14 -3.23
N VAL A 267 33.12 -7.42 -3.29
CA VAL A 267 32.59 -8.38 -4.28
C VAL A 267 31.09 -8.58 -4.03
N GLY A 268 30.66 -8.77 -2.78
CA GLY A 268 29.24 -8.88 -2.43
C GLY A 268 28.39 -7.67 -2.85
N LEU A 269 28.93 -6.46 -2.67
CA LEU A 269 28.24 -5.23 -3.13
C LEU A 269 28.14 -5.16 -4.66
N LEU A 270 29.20 -5.53 -5.39
CA LEU A 270 29.18 -5.57 -6.85
C LEU A 270 28.17 -6.62 -7.37
N CYS A 271 28.07 -7.76 -6.68
CA CYS A 271 27.10 -8.82 -6.98
C CYS A 271 25.66 -8.32 -6.78
N THR A 272 25.39 -7.71 -5.63
CA THR A 272 24.05 -7.17 -5.30
C THR A 272 23.64 -6.02 -6.23
N ALA A 273 24.61 -5.21 -6.68
CA ALA A 273 24.38 -4.15 -7.66
C ALA A 273 24.18 -4.69 -9.09
N GLY A 274 24.29 -6.00 -9.31
CA GLY A 274 24.17 -6.62 -10.64
C GLY A 274 25.34 -6.37 -11.58
N LEU A 275 26.44 -5.77 -11.10
CA LEU A 275 27.63 -5.43 -11.91
C LEU A 275 28.41 -6.66 -12.36
N LEU A 276 28.19 -7.80 -11.70
CA LEU A 276 28.77 -9.12 -12.07
C LEU A 276 27.76 -10.00 -12.81
N ASN A 277 26.62 -9.46 -13.26
CA ASN A 277 25.73 -10.15 -14.17
C ASN A 277 26.17 -9.89 -15.62
N GLY A 278 26.30 -10.93 -16.41
CA GLY A 278 26.69 -10.78 -17.81
C GLY A 278 27.30 -12.03 -18.39
N VAL A 279 27.90 -11.88 -19.57
CA VAL A 279 28.60 -12.93 -20.27
C VAL A 279 30.11 -12.81 -19.98
N PHE A 280 30.71 -13.88 -19.50
CA PHE A 280 32.11 -13.95 -19.13
C PHE A 280 32.80 -15.15 -19.80
N GLY A 281 34.12 -15.10 -19.88
CA GLY A 281 34.93 -16.16 -20.44
C GLY A 281 34.96 -16.18 -21.98
N GLU A 282 35.83 -17.01 -22.54
CA GLU A 282 36.00 -17.24 -23.96
C GLU A 282 36.03 -18.73 -24.27
N GLY A 283 35.66 -19.11 -25.50
CA GLY A 283 35.64 -20.50 -25.95
C GLY A 283 34.73 -21.39 -25.07
N GLU A 284 35.20 -22.52 -24.66
CA GLU A 284 34.44 -23.52 -23.85
C GLU A 284 34.06 -23.00 -22.44
N ASP A 285 34.82 -22.03 -21.93
CA ASP A 285 34.58 -21.41 -20.62
C ASP A 285 33.57 -20.23 -20.70
N ARG A 286 33.03 -19.95 -21.86
CA ARG A 286 32.05 -18.91 -22.02
C ARG A 286 30.76 -19.22 -21.29
N HIS A 287 30.35 -18.34 -20.39
CA HIS A 287 29.16 -18.53 -19.55
C HIS A 287 28.43 -17.24 -19.26
N ILE A 288 27.16 -17.36 -18.96
CA ILE A 288 26.34 -16.29 -18.40
C ILE A 288 26.36 -16.43 -16.90
N ALA A 289 26.82 -15.38 -16.20
CA ALA A 289 26.77 -15.30 -14.75
C ALA A 289 25.55 -14.48 -14.32
N ARG A 290 24.81 -14.98 -13.33
CA ARG A 290 23.68 -14.28 -12.74
C ARG A 290 23.72 -14.41 -11.22
N TRP A 291 23.85 -13.29 -10.57
CA TRP A 291 23.74 -13.15 -9.12
C TRP A 291 22.32 -12.79 -8.71
N ARG A 292 21.85 -13.39 -7.63
CA ARG A 292 20.60 -13.01 -6.98
C ARG A 292 20.72 -13.16 -5.47
N SER A 293 20.00 -12.30 -4.74
CA SER A 293 19.82 -12.45 -3.30
C SER A 293 18.54 -13.22 -3.03
N ILE A 294 18.63 -14.26 -2.21
CA ILE A 294 17.50 -15.11 -1.83
C ILE A 294 17.21 -14.91 -0.35
N LYS A 295 15.96 -14.74 -0.03
CA LYS A 295 15.47 -14.62 1.34
C LYS A 295 15.06 -15.99 1.87
N HIS A 296 15.67 -16.39 2.96
CA HIS A 296 15.36 -17.61 3.70
C HIS A 296 14.66 -17.30 5.00
N TYR A 297 13.85 -18.26 5.46
CA TYR A 297 13.16 -18.20 6.73
C TYR A 297 13.57 -19.39 7.57
N ASP A 298 14.39 -19.15 8.59
CA ASP A 298 14.77 -20.16 9.57
C ASP A 298 13.74 -20.15 10.70
N LYS A 299 13.10 -21.29 10.95
CA LYS A 299 12.11 -21.46 12.00
C LYS A 299 12.73 -22.25 13.15
N THR A 300 12.90 -21.60 14.28
CA THR A 300 13.30 -22.25 15.54
C THR A 300 12.06 -22.37 16.43
N VAL A 301 11.84 -23.56 16.93
CA VAL A 301 10.73 -23.82 17.85
C VAL A 301 11.34 -23.98 19.24
N GLU A 302 10.99 -23.07 20.14
CA GLU A 302 11.35 -23.13 21.54
C GLU A 302 10.15 -23.61 22.36
N TYR A 303 10.37 -24.59 23.21
CA TYR A 303 9.39 -25.10 24.16
C TYR A 303 9.79 -24.65 25.56
N ASP A 304 8.91 -23.92 26.22
CA ASP A 304 9.06 -23.53 27.62
C ASP A 304 8.33 -24.56 28.49
N PRO A 305 9.05 -25.38 29.26
CA PRO A 305 8.46 -26.41 30.09
C PRO A 305 7.76 -25.87 31.33
N GLU A 306 8.01 -24.61 31.76
CA GLU A 306 7.35 -24.02 32.94
C GLU A 306 5.97 -23.47 32.60
N THR A 307 5.79 -22.96 31.38
CA THR A 307 4.52 -22.37 30.92
C THR A 307 3.73 -23.27 29.96
N GLU A 308 4.29 -24.46 29.63
CA GLU A 308 3.76 -25.37 28.60
C GLU A 308 3.50 -24.70 27.24
N THR A 309 4.18 -23.59 26.97
CA THR A 309 3.99 -22.82 25.73
C THR A 309 5.04 -23.18 24.71
N LYS A 310 4.60 -23.23 23.43
CA LYS A 310 5.44 -23.47 22.28
C LYS A 310 5.54 -22.17 21.48
N SER A 311 6.69 -21.54 21.48
CA SER A 311 6.97 -20.34 20.68
C SER A 311 7.72 -20.73 19.41
N THR A 312 7.31 -20.14 18.29
CA THR A 312 8.02 -20.31 17.01
C THR A 312 8.64 -18.97 16.64
N ILE A 313 9.98 -18.93 16.70
CA ILE A 313 10.75 -17.78 16.26
C ILE A 313 11.08 -17.98 14.78
N THR A 314 10.66 -17.03 13.94
CA THR A 314 11.02 -17.04 12.52
C THR A 314 12.04 -15.94 12.28
N THR A 315 13.28 -16.33 11.97
CA THR A 315 14.36 -15.40 11.64
C THR A 315 14.51 -15.31 10.13
N GLU A 316 14.56 -14.09 9.61
CA GLU A 316 14.80 -13.84 8.20
C GLU A 316 16.30 -13.74 7.93
N ARG A 317 16.78 -14.50 6.96
CA ARG A 317 18.16 -14.48 6.51
C ARG A 317 18.23 -14.27 5.00
N PHE A 318 19.21 -13.51 4.55
CA PHE A 318 19.50 -13.35 3.13
C PHE A 318 20.78 -14.11 2.79
N SER A 319 20.76 -14.87 1.71
CA SER A 319 21.94 -15.46 1.10
C SER A 319 22.10 -14.99 -0.34
N ASN A 320 23.33 -15.11 -0.85
CA ASN A 320 23.62 -14.85 -2.24
C ASN A 320 23.71 -16.18 -3.01
N GLU A 321 23.15 -16.19 -4.21
CA GLU A 321 23.24 -17.30 -5.13
C GLU A 321 23.84 -16.82 -6.45
N LEU A 322 24.83 -17.55 -6.95
CA LEU A 322 25.42 -17.35 -8.27
C LEU A 322 25.08 -18.53 -9.18
N ALA A 323 24.37 -18.25 -10.26
CA ALA A 323 24.13 -19.21 -11.33
C ALA A 323 25.08 -18.92 -12.51
N LEU A 324 25.81 -19.94 -12.97
CA LEU A 324 26.64 -19.91 -14.16
C LEU A 324 26.02 -20.85 -15.20
N ALA A 325 25.61 -20.31 -16.35
CA ALA A 325 25.08 -21.09 -17.46
C ALA A 325 26.09 -21.10 -18.61
N TYR A 326 26.64 -22.26 -18.91
CA TYR A 326 27.63 -22.47 -19.99
C TYR A 326 26.94 -22.72 -21.34
N GLU A 327 27.65 -22.41 -22.43
CA GLU A 327 27.17 -22.63 -23.78
C GLU A 327 26.91 -24.12 -24.09
N SER A 328 27.58 -25.02 -23.39
CA SER A 328 27.36 -26.46 -23.41
C SER A 328 26.00 -26.93 -22.84
N GLY A 329 25.22 -26.01 -22.24
CA GLY A 329 23.99 -26.32 -21.49
C GLY A 329 24.23 -26.71 -20.04
N ARG A 330 25.48 -26.79 -19.58
CA ARG A 330 25.80 -27.02 -18.17
C ARG A 330 25.41 -25.80 -17.35
N VAL A 331 24.74 -26.02 -16.23
CA VAL A 331 24.40 -24.97 -15.25
C VAL A 331 25.08 -25.32 -13.91
N LEU A 332 25.83 -24.37 -13.38
CA LEU A 332 26.44 -24.46 -12.04
C LEU A 332 25.76 -23.47 -11.11
N LEU A 333 25.26 -23.96 -9.99
CA LEU A 333 24.64 -23.14 -8.96
C LEU A 333 25.52 -23.14 -7.71
N LEU A 334 25.97 -21.96 -7.30
CA LEU A 334 26.77 -21.75 -6.11
C LEU A 334 25.93 -21.01 -5.06
N THR A 335 25.78 -21.62 -3.88
CA THR A 335 25.03 -21.07 -2.74
C THR A 335 25.89 -21.11 -1.49
N GLU A 336 25.56 -20.28 -0.49
CA GLU A 336 26.31 -20.25 0.80
C GLU A 336 26.25 -21.56 1.60
N SER A 337 25.29 -22.43 1.31
CA SER A 337 25.12 -23.71 1.99
C SER A 337 26.01 -24.82 1.44
N ASN A 338 26.69 -24.62 0.31
CA ASN A 338 27.52 -25.65 -0.34
C ASN A 338 28.99 -25.50 0.05
N ASN A 339 29.31 -25.78 1.33
CA ASN A 339 30.69 -26.03 1.70
C ASN A 339 31.17 -27.44 1.28
N ASP A 340 30.28 -28.30 0.82
CA ASP A 340 30.63 -29.64 0.38
C ASP A 340 29.93 -29.97 -0.95
N SER A 341 30.72 -29.94 -2.04
CA SER A 341 30.46 -30.48 -3.38
C SER A 341 29.45 -29.74 -4.30
N PRO A 342 29.82 -29.47 -5.56
CA PRO A 342 28.93 -28.93 -6.54
C PRO A 342 27.91 -29.98 -6.98
N GLU A 343 26.62 -29.74 -6.76
CA GLU A 343 25.57 -30.52 -7.43
C GLU A 343 25.56 -30.18 -8.93
N ILE A 344 25.91 -31.17 -9.72
CA ILE A 344 25.81 -31.13 -11.19
C ILE A 344 24.46 -31.69 -11.54
N THR A 345 23.56 -30.83 -11.97
CA THR A 345 22.29 -31.22 -12.62
C THR A 345 22.39 -31.05 -14.12
#